data_013fefcb999770f89b83ef2ba2d61742
#
_entry.id   013fefcb999770f89b83ef2ba2d61742
#
_cell.length_a   1.000
_cell.length_b   1.000
_cell.length_c   1.000
_cell.angle_alpha   90.00
_cell.angle_beta   90.00
_cell.angle_gamma   90.00
#
_symmetry.space_group_name_H-M   'P 1'
#
loop_
_entity.id
_entity.type
_entity.pdbx_description
1 polymer ?
#
loop_
_entity_poly.entity_id
_entity_poly.type
_entity_poly.pdbx_seq_one_letter_code
_entity_poly.pdbx_strand_id
1 'polypeptide(L)'
;MVSSYPRTVFAVLFVMGLCAASLPAQAQRVSGSLGVGGQVGAPTGVTLKFYNAGAASYDFLGAWDARDSFFLFNIHAQFHTSRDVENIEEGDLEWFIGPGAFIGVFGDDPNDDEFGQGEATIGPSGRVGLSYAFAEHFEVFAQVTPRLSVVPATDFSVGGGVGLRFYP
;
A
#
# COMPACT_ATOMS: atom_id res chain seq x y z
N MET A 1 20.73 11.12 30.85
CA MET A 1 21.36 10.20 29.89
C MET A 1 20.29 9.82 28.88
N VAL A 2 20.27 10.49 27.74
CA VAL A 2 19.27 10.24 26.67
C VAL A 2 19.85 9.17 25.75
N SER A 3 19.19 8.01 25.70
CA SER A 3 19.60 6.85 24.92
C SER A 3 19.59 7.15 23.41
N SER A 4 20.74 7.03 22.76
CA SER A 4 20.96 7.30 21.32
C SER A 4 20.60 6.12 20.41
N TYR A 5 19.87 5.12 20.90
CA TYR A 5 19.61 3.85 20.18
C TYR A 5 18.62 3.91 19.00
N PRO A 6 17.62 4.80 18.91
CA PRO A 6 16.65 4.70 17.81
C PRO A 6 17.23 5.06 16.43
N ARG A 7 18.22 5.96 16.35
CA ARG A 7 18.81 6.37 15.07
C ARG A 7 19.68 5.27 14.44
N THR A 8 20.39 4.51 15.25
CA THR A 8 21.28 3.45 14.77
C THR A 8 20.48 2.23 14.28
N VAL A 9 19.38 1.89 14.94
CA VAL A 9 18.49 0.81 14.51
C VAL A 9 17.82 1.12 13.19
N PHE A 10 17.37 2.36 12.98
CA PHE A 10 16.80 2.81 11.71
C PHE A 10 17.82 2.76 10.57
N ALA A 11 19.06 3.17 10.83
CA ALA A 11 20.14 3.12 9.83
C ALA A 11 20.50 1.67 9.44
N VAL A 12 20.52 0.76 10.40
CA VAL A 12 20.82 -0.67 10.15
C VAL A 12 19.70 -1.34 9.36
N LEU A 13 18.43 -1.07 9.70
CA LEU A 13 17.29 -1.58 8.94
C LEU A 13 17.24 -1.02 7.52
N PHE A 14 17.61 0.23 7.33
CA PHE A 14 17.68 0.84 6.01
C PHE A 14 18.81 0.24 5.15
N VAL A 15 19.98 0.01 5.74
CA VAL A 15 21.12 -0.64 5.06
C VAL A 15 20.84 -2.12 4.76
N MET A 16 20.19 -2.86 5.65
CA MET A 16 19.77 -4.24 5.38
C MET A 16 18.73 -4.30 4.25
N GLY A 17 17.84 -3.31 4.15
CA GLY A 17 16.89 -3.18 3.03
C GLY A 17 17.59 -2.95 1.69
N LEU A 18 18.67 -2.14 1.65
CA LEU A 18 19.44 -1.92 0.44
C LEU A 18 20.28 -3.15 0.01
N CYS A 19 20.79 -3.93 0.95
CA CYS A 19 21.57 -5.15 0.63
C CYS A 19 20.70 -6.29 0.09
N ALA A 20 19.40 -6.32 0.38
CA ALA A 20 18.48 -7.28 -0.22
C ALA A 20 18.15 -6.99 -1.71
N ALA A 21 18.52 -5.82 -2.21
CA ALA A 21 18.25 -5.38 -3.58
C ALA A 21 19.27 -5.88 -4.63
N SER A 22 20.25 -6.70 -4.25
CA SER A 22 21.27 -7.23 -5.18
C SER A 22 20.95 -8.62 -5.73
N LEU A 23 19.67 -8.88 -6.06
CA LEU A 23 19.30 -10.05 -6.86
C LEU A 23 19.50 -9.73 -8.35
N PRO A 24 19.94 -10.70 -9.19
CA PRO A 24 20.18 -10.47 -10.60
C PRO A 24 18.88 -10.00 -11.27
N ALA A 25 18.90 -8.80 -11.81
CA ALA A 25 17.79 -8.17 -12.49
C ALA A 25 17.48 -8.90 -13.80
N GLN A 26 16.48 -9.76 -13.76
CA GLN A 26 15.65 -10.06 -14.93
C GLN A 26 14.34 -9.31 -14.73
N ALA A 27 14.36 -8.08 -15.14
CA ALA A 27 13.37 -7.11 -14.82
C ALA A 27 12.34 -6.99 -15.93
N GLN A 28 11.39 -7.83 -15.85
CA GLN A 28 10.06 -7.60 -16.36
C GLN A 28 9.11 -7.84 -15.20
N ARG A 29 8.02 -7.07 -15.15
CA ARG A 29 6.90 -7.28 -14.22
C ARG A 29 6.32 -8.69 -14.46
N VAL A 30 7.07 -9.68 -14.00
CA VAL A 30 6.76 -11.09 -14.18
C VAL A 30 5.77 -11.51 -13.10
N SER A 31 4.85 -12.40 -13.43
CA SER A 31 4.00 -13.06 -12.45
C SER A 31 4.81 -13.64 -11.31
N GLY A 32 4.49 -13.27 -10.07
CA GLY A 32 5.22 -13.65 -8.88
C GLY A 32 6.22 -12.60 -8.38
N SER A 33 6.42 -11.49 -9.11
CA SER A 33 7.30 -10.40 -8.65
C SER A 33 6.70 -9.62 -7.49
N LEU A 34 7.57 -9.17 -6.58
CA LEU A 34 7.20 -8.33 -5.44
C LEU A 34 7.52 -6.87 -5.74
N GLY A 35 6.50 -6.03 -5.81
CA GLY A 35 6.65 -4.59 -5.89
C GLY A 35 6.63 -3.95 -4.51
N VAL A 36 7.58 -3.07 -4.24
CA VAL A 36 7.69 -2.30 -3.00
C VAL A 36 7.61 -0.82 -3.32
N GLY A 37 6.83 -0.06 -2.57
CA GLY A 37 6.69 1.35 -2.89
C GLY A 37 5.96 2.15 -1.84
N GLY A 38 5.48 3.31 -2.26
CA GLY A 38 4.70 4.20 -1.43
C GLY A 38 3.59 4.87 -2.21
N GLN A 39 2.60 5.36 -1.46
CA GLN A 39 1.56 6.22 -1.99
C GLN A 39 1.42 7.48 -1.15
N VAL A 40 0.96 8.54 -1.81
CA VAL A 40 0.50 9.78 -1.19
C VAL A 40 -0.99 9.94 -1.48
N GLY A 41 -1.73 10.39 -0.48
CA GLY A 41 -3.18 10.55 -0.59
C GLY A 41 -3.86 10.37 0.77
N ALA A 42 -5.08 9.85 0.75
CA ALA A 42 -5.86 9.50 1.93
C ALA A 42 -6.14 7.98 1.98
N PRO A 43 -5.30 7.20 2.67
CA PRO A 43 -4.13 7.58 3.46
C PRO A 43 -2.81 7.61 2.68
N THR A 44 -1.77 8.22 3.27
CA THR A 44 -0.39 8.12 2.84
C THR A 44 0.30 6.95 3.53
N GLY A 45 1.13 6.18 2.80
CA GLY A 45 1.78 5.02 3.39
C GLY A 45 2.69 4.22 2.46
N VAL A 46 3.14 3.08 2.94
CA VAL A 46 3.94 2.11 2.16
C VAL A 46 3.06 1.02 1.57
N THR A 47 3.43 0.52 0.41
CA THR A 47 2.69 -0.52 -0.30
C THR A 47 3.61 -1.65 -0.72
N LEU A 48 3.07 -2.88 -0.63
CA LEU A 48 3.68 -4.10 -1.12
C LEU A 48 2.69 -4.78 -2.05
N LYS A 49 3.13 -5.21 -3.23
CA LYS A 49 2.27 -5.88 -4.20
C LYS A 49 2.94 -7.13 -4.73
N PHE A 50 2.30 -8.27 -4.55
CA PHE A 50 2.63 -9.50 -5.25
C PHE A 50 1.87 -9.52 -6.56
N TYR A 51 2.56 -9.22 -7.65
CA TYR A 51 1.95 -9.14 -8.98
C TYR A 51 1.72 -10.53 -9.57
N ASN A 52 0.55 -10.74 -10.17
CA ASN A 52 0.23 -11.93 -10.93
C ASN A 52 -0.63 -11.56 -12.14
N ALA A 53 -0.08 -11.77 -13.35
CA ALA A 53 -0.77 -11.42 -14.60
C ALA A 53 -1.96 -12.34 -14.91
N GLY A 54 -1.90 -13.61 -14.49
CA GLY A 54 -2.92 -14.63 -14.82
C GLY A 54 -3.94 -14.88 -13.72
N ALA A 55 -3.80 -14.24 -12.56
CA ALA A 55 -4.66 -14.43 -11.40
C ALA A 55 -4.73 -13.14 -10.56
N ALA A 56 -5.34 -13.23 -9.39
CA ALA A 56 -5.36 -12.09 -8.47
C ALA A 56 -3.94 -11.72 -8.00
N SER A 57 -3.58 -10.45 -8.13
CA SER A 57 -2.44 -9.86 -7.42
C SER A 57 -2.86 -9.49 -6.01
N TYR A 58 -1.96 -9.61 -5.05
CA TYR A 58 -2.23 -9.21 -3.67
C TYR A 58 -1.49 -7.93 -3.33
N ASP A 59 -2.24 -6.92 -2.92
CA ASP A 59 -1.73 -5.59 -2.56
C ASP A 59 -1.97 -5.31 -1.09
N PHE A 60 -0.92 -4.89 -0.39
CA PHE A 60 -0.91 -4.53 1.01
C PHE A 60 -0.53 -3.06 1.14
N LEU A 61 -1.27 -2.33 1.95
CA LEU A 61 -0.98 -0.94 2.27
C LEU A 61 -0.93 -0.78 3.79
N GLY A 62 0.22 -0.35 4.29
CA GLY A 62 0.38 0.14 5.64
C GLY A 62 0.48 1.67 5.62
N ALA A 63 -0.46 2.33 6.26
CA ALA A 63 -0.53 3.78 6.28
C ALA A 63 -0.60 4.29 7.72
N TRP A 64 -0.10 5.49 7.94
CA TRP A 64 -0.14 6.14 9.24
C TRP A 64 -0.31 7.64 9.10
N ASP A 65 -0.97 8.24 10.07
CA ASP A 65 -1.00 9.66 10.26
C ASP A 65 -0.52 9.98 11.68
N ALA A 66 0.59 10.72 11.75
CA ALA A 66 1.20 11.07 13.02
C ALA A 66 0.45 12.22 13.76
N ARG A 67 -0.46 12.92 13.06
CA ARG A 67 -1.24 14.01 13.65
C ARG A 67 -2.46 13.46 14.38
N ASP A 68 -3.12 12.48 13.77
CA ASP A 68 -4.34 11.89 14.28
C ASP A 68 -4.09 10.54 14.99
N SER A 69 -2.81 10.20 15.27
CA SER A 69 -2.40 8.92 15.88
C SER A 69 -3.08 7.71 15.23
N PHE A 70 -3.20 7.74 13.89
CA PHE A 70 -3.95 6.77 13.13
C PHE A 70 -3.02 5.80 12.40
N PHE A 71 -3.31 4.50 12.49
CA PHE A 71 -2.67 3.45 11.71
C PHE A 71 -3.73 2.68 10.94
N LEU A 72 -3.51 2.47 9.64
CA LEU A 72 -4.38 1.72 8.75
C LEU A 72 -3.61 0.65 8.01
N PHE A 73 -4.12 -0.55 8.03
CA PHE A 73 -3.65 -1.65 7.21
C PHE A 73 -4.76 -2.12 6.27
N ASN A 74 -4.46 -2.22 4.98
CA ASN A 74 -5.36 -2.76 3.96
C ASN A 74 -4.73 -3.95 3.24
N ILE A 75 -5.58 -4.90 2.87
CA ILE A 75 -5.24 -5.99 1.96
C ILE A 75 -6.30 -6.08 0.86
N HIS A 76 -5.87 -6.19 -0.40
CA HIS A 76 -6.75 -6.32 -1.56
C HIS A 76 -6.26 -7.41 -2.51
N ALA A 77 -7.21 -8.21 -3.01
CA ALA A 77 -7.00 -9.08 -4.16
C ALA A 77 -7.35 -8.29 -5.43
N GLN A 78 -6.36 -7.92 -6.24
CA GLN A 78 -6.53 -7.09 -7.43
C GLN A 78 -6.55 -7.94 -8.69
N PHE A 79 -7.61 -7.80 -9.47
CA PHE A 79 -7.75 -8.39 -10.80
C PHE A 79 -7.42 -7.33 -11.84
N HIS A 80 -6.44 -7.62 -12.67
CA HIS A 80 -5.94 -6.72 -13.69
C HIS A 80 -6.62 -7.01 -15.03
N THR A 81 -6.93 -5.96 -15.74
CA THR A 81 -7.40 -6.03 -17.12
C THR A 81 -6.51 -5.14 -17.96
N SER A 82 -5.67 -5.78 -18.77
CA SER A 82 -4.89 -5.06 -19.77
C SER A 82 -5.86 -4.58 -20.86
N ARG A 83 -5.82 -3.30 -21.14
CA ARG A 83 -6.34 -2.79 -22.42
C ARG A 83 -5.14 -2.55 -23.30
N ASP A 84 -5.11 -3.22 -24.43
CA ASP A 84 -4.25 -2.84 -25.55
C ASP A 84 -4.65 -1.43 -25.97
N VAL A 85 -4.06 -0.43 -25.34
CA VAL A 85 -4.15 0.94 -25.83
C VAL A 85 -3.17 1.02 -26.98
N GLU A 86 -3.67 0.79 -28.20
CA GLU A 86 -2.90 1.01 -29.43
C GLU A 86 -2.18 2.35 -29.33
N ASN A 87 -0.84 2.32 -29.42
CA ASN A 87 0.08 3.46 -29.45
C ASN A 87 0.75 3.92 -28.13
N ILE A 88 0.86 3.11 -27.08
CA ILE A 88 1.86 3.37 -26.05
C ILE A 88 3.09 2.53 -26.40
N GLU A 89 4.07 3.13 -27.06
CA GLU A 89 5.28 2.43 -27.54
C GLU A 89 6.20 1.94 -26.40
N GLU A 90 6.02 2.42 -25.17
CA GLU A 90 6.83 2.05 -24.00
C GLU A 90 5.99 1.98 -22.73
N GLY A 91 5.47 0.81 -22.34
CA GLY A 91 4.84 0.55 -21.06
C GLY A 91 3.46 -0.10 -21.13
N ASP A 92 3.04 -0.71 -20.03
CA ASP A 92 1.75 -1.39 -19.89
C ASP A 92 0.80 -0.58 -19.01
N LEU A 93 -0.32 -0.14 -19.57
CA LEU A 93 -1.40 0.49 -18.83
C LEU A 93 -2.47 -0.56 -18.50
N GLU A 94 -2.74 -0.74 -17.22
CA GLU A 94 -3.72 -1.69 -16.73
C GLU A 94 -4.74 -1.02 -15.83
N TRP A 95 -6.00 -1.43 -15.95
CA TRP A 95 -7.01 -1.21 -14.94
C TRP A 95 -6.99 -2.35 -13.94
N PHE A 96 -7.25 -2.05 -12.70
CA PHE A 96 -7.46 -3.07 -11.70
C PHE A 96 -8.68 -2.76 -10.84
N ILE A 97 -9.33 -3.84 -10.42
CA ILE A 97 -10.40 -3.81 -9.46
C ILE A 97 -10.19 -4.96 -8.49
N GLY A 98 -10.55 -4.79 -7.22
CA GLY A 98 -10.41 -5.87 -6.27
C GLY A 98 -11.16 -5.66 -4.96
N PRO A 99 -11.73 -6.74 -4.45
CA PRO A 99 -12.22 -6.78 -3.08
C PRO A 99 -11.06 -6.85 -2.10
N GLY A 100 -11.32 -6.42 -0.87
CA GLY A 100 -10.35 -6.45 0.20
C GLY A 100 -10.97 -6.22 1.56
N ALA A 101 -10.10 -6.04 2.52
CA ALA A 101 -10.46 -5.71 3.90
C ALA A 101 -9.46 -4.71 4.47
N PHE A 102 -9.86 -4.04 5.52
CA PHE A 102 -8.99 -3.13 6.25
C PHE A 102 -9.17 -3.29 7.76
N ILE A 103 -8.11 -2.93 8.47
CA ILE A 103 -8.11 -2.68 9.90
C ILE A 103 -7.45 -1.32 10.14
N GLY A 104 -8.14 -0.47 10.91
CA GLY A 104 -7.63 0.81 11.37
C GLY A 104 -7.54 0.82 12.89
N VAL A 105 -6.55 1.50 13.44
CA VAL A 105 -6.41 1.73 14.87
C VAL A 105 -6.20 3.21 15.05
N PHE A 106 -7.06 3.82 15.85
CA PHE A 106 -6.95 5.21 16.25
C PHE A 106 -6.27 5.24 17.61
N GLY A 107 -5.23 6.06 17.75
CA GLY A 107 -4.61 6.33 19.04
C GLY A 107 -5.48 7.27 19.86
N ASP A 108 -5.38 7.15 21.17
CA ASP A 108 -6.06 8.04 22.12
C ASP A 108 -5.56 9.48 21.96
N ASP A 109 -6.48 10.44 22.07
CA ASP A 109 -6.11 11.86 22.21
C ASP A 109 -5.31 12.02 23.53
N PRO A 110 -4.10 12.64 23.48
CA PRO A 110 -3.27 12.81 24.69
C PRO A 110 -3.93 13.63 25.80
N ASN A 111 -5.10 14.22 25.55
CA ASN A 111 -5.86 15.00 26.51
C ASN A 111 -7.03 14.26 27.17
N ASP A 112 -7.28 13.01 26.79
CA ASP A 112 -8.26 12.17 27.45
C ASP A 112 -7.58 11.32 28.53
N ASP A 113 -7.88 11.60 29.80
CA ASP A 113 -7.32 10.91 30.97
C ASP A 113 -7.81 9.45 31.14
N GLU A 114 -8.58 8.92 30.20
CA GLU A 114 -8.99 7.51 30.17
C GLU A 114 -8.01 6.67 29.33
N PHE A 115 -7.00 6.18 30.00
CA PHE A 115 -6.01 5.25 29.45
C PHE A 115 -6.65 4.00 28.82
N GLY A 116 -6.51 3.81 27.51
CA GLY A 116 -6.37 2.46 26.98
C GLY A 116 -7.53 1.88 26.19
N GLN A 117 -8.28 2.65 25.42
CA GLN A 117 -9.18 2.06 24.43
C GLN A 117 -8.98 2.70 23.03
N GLY A 118 -7.82 2.45 22.45
CA GLY A 118 -7.64 2.73 21.03
C GLY A 118 -8.77 2.06 20.23
N GLU A 119 -9.60 2.87 19.60
CA GLU A 119 -10.76 2.37 18.87
C GLU A 119 -10.29 1.68 17.59
N ALA A 120 -10.44 0.36 17.53
CA ALA A 120 -10.13 -0.41 16.34
C ALA A 120 -11.35 -0.46 15.41
N THR A 121 -11.13 -0.11 14.15
CA THR A 121 -12.14 -0.24 13.10
C THR A 121 -11.74 -1.35 12.14
N ILE A 122 -12.71 -2.17 11.72
CA ILE A 122 -12.51 -3.24 10.76
C ILE A 122 -13.68 -3.32 9.80
N GLY A 123 -13.39 -3.69 8.55
CA GLY A 123 -14.45 -3.90 7.59
C GLY A 123 -13.97 -4.31 6.20
N PRO A 124 -14.92 -4.65 5.32
CA PRO A 124 -14.65 -4.88 3.91
C PRO A 124 -14.28 -3.58 3.21
N SER A 125 -13.50 -3.72 2.14
CA SER A 125 -13.16 -2.63 1.25
C SER A 125 -13.14 -3.09 -0.20
N GLY A 126 -13.30 -2.15 -1.11
CA GLY A 126 -13.06 -2.35 -2.53
C GLY A 126 -11.93 -1.45 -2.98
N ARG A 127 -11.35 -1.76 -4.12
CA ARG A 127 -10.33 -0.91 -4.74
C ARG A 127 -10.51 -0.92 -6.25
N VAL A 128 -10.41 0.25 -6.85
CA VAL A 128 -10.36 0.41 -8.30
C VAL A 128 -9.26 1.41 -8.64
N GLY A 129 -8.52 1.16 -9.71
CA GLY A 129 -7.46 2.06 -10.11
C GLY A 129 -6.87 1.75 -11.46
N LEU A 130 -5.84 2.53 -11.76
CA LEU A 130 -4.99 2.42 -12.94
C LEU A 130 -3.57 2.20 -12.48
N SER A 131 -2.84 1.37 -13.19
CA SER A 131 -1.40 1.24 -13.04
C SER A 131 -0.72 1.30 -14.40
N TYR A 132 0.41 1.98 -14.45
CA TYR A 132 1.27 2.08 -15.61
C TYR A 132 2.66 1.59 -15.25
N ALA A 133 3.05 0.48 -15.86
CA ALA A 133 4.39 -0.07 -15.72
C ALA A 133 5.31 0.53 -16.77
N PHE A 134 6.47 1.03 -16.37
CA PHE A 134 7.46 1.65 -17.25
C PHE A 134 8.88 1.29 -16.80
N ALA A 135 9.84 1.45 -17.72
CA ALA A 135 11.26 1.20 -17.44
C ALA A 135 11.54 -0.15 -16.75
N GLU A 136 10.80 -1.18 -17.12
CA GLU A 136 10.94 -2.59 -16.67
C GLU A 136 10.74 -2.85 -15.18
N HIS A 137 11.02 -1.87 -14.31
CA HIS A 137 11.03 -2.04 -12.85
C HIS A 137 10.04 -1.15 -12.10
N PHE A 138 9.46 -0.17 -12.77
CA PHE A 138 8.65 0.84 -12.09
C PHE A 138 7.19 0.75 -12.48
N GLU A 139 6.33 0.92 -11.49
CA GLU A 139 4.88 1.04 -11.64
C GLU A 139 4.43 2.33 -10.97
N VAL A 140 3.83 3.24 -11.72
CA VAL A 140 3.04 4.33 -11.16
C VAL A 140 1.58 3.88 -11.11
N PHE A 141 0.87 4.24 -10.05
CA PHE A 141 -0.54 3.87 -9.91
C PHE A 141 -1.37 5.00 -9.31
N ALA A 142 -2.66 4.99 -9.64
CA ALA A 142 -3.67 5.83 -9.01
C ALA A 142 -4.86 4.96 -8.63
N GLN A 143 -5.39 5.13 -7.42
CA GLN A 143 -6.45 4.26 -6.92
C GLN A 143 -7.44 4.98 -6.01
N VAL A 144 -8.67 4.45 -5.99
CA VAL A 144 -9.73 4.82 -5.07
C VAL A 144 -10.15 3.59 -4.29
N THR A 145 -10.36 3.74 -3.00
CA THR A 145 -10.64 2.65 -2.07
C THR A 145 -11.84 3.02 -1.20
N PRO A 146 -13.08 2.66 -1.60
CA PRO A 146 -14.22 2.67 -0.71
C PRO A 146 -14.06 1.63 0.40
N ARG A 147 -14.44 2.00 1.61
CA ARG A 147 -14.34 1.21 2.83
C ARG A 147 -15.66 1.28 3.60
N LEU A 148 -16.09 0.15 4.13
CA LEU A 148 -17.26 0.05 4.99
C LEU A 148 -16.82 -0.50 6.35
N SER A 149 -16.72 0.34 7.35
CA SER A 149 -16.56 -0.08 8.74
C SER A 149 -17.78 -0.88 9.20
N VAL A 150 -17.53 -1.96 9.92
CA VAL A 150 -18.61 -2.77 10.54
C VAL A 150 -18.44 -2.90 12.05
N VAL A 151 -17.25 -2.58 12.56
CA VAL A 151 -16.91 -2.55 13.98
C VAL A 151 -16.07 -1.28 14.22
N PRO A 152 -16.33 -0.54 15.30
CA PRO A 152 -17.38 -0.68 16.33
C PRO A 152 -18.74 -0.23 15.82
N ALA A 153 -18.80 0.64 14.81
CA ALA A 153 -20.00 1.16 14.20
C ALA A 153 -19.95 1.05 12.67
N THR A 154 -21.09 1.03 12.04
CA THR A 154 -21.16 1.04 10.58
C THR A 154 -20.94 2.47 10.06
N ASP A 155 -19.87 2.65 9.32
CA ASP A 155 -19.52 3.92 8.68
C ASP A 155 -18.92 3.68 7.29
N PHE A 156 -19.19 4.60 6.37
CA PHE A 156 -18.68 4.53 5.00
C PHE A 156 -17.67 5.65 4.75
N SER A 157 -16.51 5.26 4.26
CA SER A 157 -15.44 6.19 3.89
C SER A 157 -14.86 5.85 2.51
N VAL A 158 -14.30 6.87 1.89
CA VAL A 158 -13.60 6.71 0.60
C VAL A 158 -12.20 7.28 0.74
N GLY A 159 -11.22 6.44 0.49
CA GLY A 159 -9.84 6.85 0.37
C GLY A 159 -9.36 6.82 -1.07
N GLY A 160 -8.14 7.30 -1.28
CA GLY A 160 -7.50 7.22 -2.58
C GLY A 160 -6.10 7.79 -2.54
N GLY A 161 -5.33 7.49 -3.58
CA GLY A 161 -3.97 7.99 -3.66
C GLY A 161 -3.31 7.67 -4.98
N VAL A 162 -2.17 8.31 -5.17
CA VAL A 162 -1.23 8.03 -6.25
C VAL A 162 0.08 7.53 -5.65
N GLY A 163 0.74 6.62 -6.32
CA GLY A 163 1.97 6.04 -5.79
C GLY A 163 2.90 5.49 -6.86
N LEU A 164 4.05 5.08 -6.36
CA LEU A 164 5.10 4.47 -7.16
C LEU A 164 5.55 3.18 -6.47
N ARG A 165 5.78 2.14 -7.27
CA ARG A 165 6.39 0.86 -6.85
C ARG A 165 7.61 0.54 -7.68
N PHE A 166 8.54 -0.11 -7.04
CA PHE A 166 9.72 -0.70 -7.66
C PHE A 166 9.66 -2.22 -7.53
N TYR A 167 9.92 -2.91 -8.62
CA TYR A 167 10.04 -4.37 -8.71
C TYR A 167 11.52 -4.72 -8.89
N PRO A 168 12.20 -5.26 -7.86
CA PRO A 168 13.63 -5.59 -7.92
C PRO A 168 13.93 -6.78 -8.84
#